data_1f7f465e3cd7a3ac31c52b86b2ee63e4
#
_entry.id   1f7f465e3cd7a3ac31c52b86b2ee63e4
#
_cell.length_a   1.000
_cell.length_b   1.000
_cell.length_c   1.000
_cell.angle_alpha   90.00
_cell.angle_beta   90.00
_cell.angle_gamma   90.00
#
_symmetry.space_group_name_H-M   'P 1'
#
loop_
_entity.id
_entity.type
_entity.pdbx_description
1 polymer ?
#
loop_
_entity_poly.entity_id
_entity_poly.type
_entity_poly.pdbx_seq_one_letter_code
_entity_poly.pdbx_strand_id
1 'polypeptide(L)'
;IKERVEKTIKLVDLEEHSESNVQDLSGGQQQRVALARSLVMEPEMLILDEPFSALDAFTRAALQKDVRSIAKDLGINLVIVTHSIDEAVLMADRAVIMAGSPGQIEEEIVVSLPEERNAQDPEVQKIRGHLMETFRRVSTVEN
;
A
#
# COMPACT_ATOMS: atom_id res chain seq x y z
N ILE A 1 -23.63 -9.38 -10.91
CA ILE A 1 -22.33 -9.97 -10.51
C ILE A 1 -21.32 -9.85 -11.66
N LYS A 2 -21.64 -10.32 -12.86
CA LYS A 2 -20.71 -10.30 -14.01
C LYS A 2 -20.21 -8.90 -14.33
N GLU A 3 -21.08 -7.92 -14.46
CA GLU A 3 -20.75 -6.51 -14.72
C GLU A 3 -19.79 -5.92 -13.68
N ARG A 4 -20.00 -6.25 -12.39
CA ARG A 4 -19.13 -5.79 -11.30
C ARG A 4 -17.73 -6.40 -11.42
N VAL A 5 -17.62 -7.68 -11.79
CA VAL A 5 -16.35 -8.37 -12.01
C VAL A 5 -15.61 -7.74 -13.19
N GLU A 6 -16.27 -7.54 -14.32
CA GLU A 6 -15.68 -6.92 -15.51
C GLU A 6 -15.16 -5.49 -15.22
N LYS A 7 -15.96 -4.69 -14.51
CA LYS A 7 -15.55 -3.36 -14.06
C LYS A 7 -14.32 -3.40 -13.16
N THR A 8 -14.27 -4.35 -12.25
CA THR A 8 -13.14 -4.48 -11.31
C THR A 8 -11.87 -4.96 -12.02
N ILE A 9 -11.97 -5.91 -12.95
CA ILE A 9 -10.84 -6.37 -13.78
C ILE A 9 -10.23 -5.20 -14.56
N LYS A 10 -11.07 -4.36 -15.14
CA LYS A 10 -10.63 -3.15 -15.84
C LYS A 10 -9.94 -2.16 -14.91
N LEU A 11 -10.49 -1.96 -13.71
CA LEU A 11 -9.95 -1.04 -12.70
C LEU A 11 -8.52 -1.41 -12.28
N VAL A 12 -8.21 -2.71 -12.23
CA VAL A 12 -6.89 -3.21 -11.88
C VAL A 12 -5.98 -3.52 -13.08
N ASP A 13 -6.39 -3.12 -14.29
CA ASP A 13 -5.62 -3.29 -15.53
C ASP A 13 -5.26 -4.75 -15.83
N LEU A 14 -6.26 -5.63 -15.78
CA LEU A 14 -6.15 -7.07 -16.05
C LEU A 14 -7.08 -7.55 -17.17
N GLU A 15 -7.58 -6.66 -18.04
CA GLU A 15 -8.55 -7.01 -19.09
C GLU A 15 -8.01 -8.08 -20.02
N GLU A 16 -6.74 -7.95 -20.46
CA GLU A 16 -6.07 -8.90 -21.35
C GLU A 16 -5.81 -10.28 -20.70
N HIS A 17 -5.90 -10.35 -19.38
CA HIS A 17 -5.66 -11.56 -18.59
C HIS A 17 -6.91 -12.13 -17.92
N SER A 18 -8.10 -11.64 -18.32
CA SER A 18 -9.38 -12.04 -17.71
C SER A 18 -9.68 -13.55 -17.75
N GLU A 19 -9.16 -14.25 -18.77
CA GLU A 19 -9.31 -15.68 -18.98
C GLU A 19 -8.04 -16.48 -18.60
N SER A 20 -7.00 -15.84 -18.09
CA SER A 20 -5.74 -16.50 -17.73
C SER A 20 -5.85 -17.18 -16.35
N ASN A 21 -5.11 -18.29 -16.18
CA ASN A 21 -4.95 -18.85 -14.85
C ASN A 21 -4.05 -17.93 -13.99
N VAL A 22 -4.42 -17.74 -12.73
CA VAL A 22 -3.65 -16.89 -11.80
C VAL A 22 -2.21 -17.35 -11.64
N GLN A 23 -1.96 -18.65 -11.74
CA GLN A 23 -0.62 -19.25 -11.62
C GLN A 23 0.31 -18.87 -12.80
N ASP A 24 -0.24 -18.51 -13.94
CA ASP A 24 0.52 -18.13 -15.14
C ASP A 24 0.83 -16.62 -15.16
N LEU A 25 0.32 -15.86 -14.21
CA LEU A 25 0.51 -14.42 -14.10
C LEU A 25 1.82 -14.06 -13.37
N SER A 26 2.37 -12.89 -13.71
CA SER A 26 3.49 -12.32 -12.96
C SER A 26 3.12 -12.01 -11.50
N GLY A 27 4.10 -11.86 -10.62
CA GLY A 27 3.85 -11.50 -9.21
C GLY A 27 3.01 -10.23 -9.05
N GLY A 28 3.28 -9.19 -9.83
CA GLY A 28 2.49 -7.97 -9.84
C GLY A 28 1.05 -8.17 -10.31
N GLN A 29 0.85 -8.98 -11.36
CA GLN A 29 -0.48 -9.34 -11.84
C GLN A 29 -1.26 -10.17 -10.83
N GLN A 30 -0.61 -11.11 -10.14
CA GLN A 30 -1.22 -11.88 -9.05
C GLN A 30 -1.67 -10.97 -7.88
N GLN A 31 -0.86 -9.95 -7.54
CA GLN A 31 -1.25 -8.95 -6.53
C GLN A 31 -2.44 -8.10 -7.01
N ARG A 32 -2.51 -7.75 -8.29
CA ARG A 32 -3.67 -7.07 -8.87
C ARG A 32 -4.94 -7.94 -8.81
N VAL A 33 -4.82 -9.26 -9.01
CA VAL A 33 -5.94 -10.20 -8.83
C VAL A 33 -6.41 -10.22 -7.37
N ALA A 34 -5.49 -10.27 -6.41
CA ALA A 34 -5.83 -10.22 -4.98
C ALA A 34 -6.55 -8.92 -4.61
N LEU A 35 -6.08 -7.79 -5.14
CA LEU A 35 -6.72 -6.49 -4.99
C LEU A 35 -8.14 -6.49 -5.60
N ALA A 36 -8.29 -6.99 -6.84
CA ALA A 36 -9.59 -7.08 -7.51
C ALA A 36 -10.61 -7.91 -6.71
N ARG A 37 -10.17 -9.02 -6.14
CA ARG A 37 -11.04 -9.87 -5.28
C ARG A 37 -11.57 -9.11 -4.07
N SER A 38 -10.79 -8.23 -3.49
CA SER A 38 -11.21 -7.38 -2.38
C SER A 38 -12.13 -6.25 -2.83
N LEU A 39 -11.81 -5.61 -3.95
CA LEU A 39 -12.55 -4.47 -4.49
C LEU A 39 -13.92 -4.83 -5.06
N VAL A 40 -14.10 -6.06 -5.60
CA VAL A 40 -15.38 -6.51 -6.16
C VAL A 40 -16.50 -6.56 -5.10
N MET A 41 -16.13 -6.59 -3.83
CA MET A 41 -17.06 -6.53 -2.70
C MET A 41 -17.51 -5.12 -2.35
N GLU A 42 -16.95 -4.09 -3.02
CA GLU A 42 -17.22 -2.66 -2.76
C GLU A 42 -17.04 -2.27 -1.28
N PRO A 43 -15.87 -2.52 -0.68
CA PRO A 43 -15.64 -2.28 0.73
C PRO A 43 -15.54 -0.78 1.04
N GLU A 44 -15.93 -0.38 2.24
CA GLU A 44 -15.66 0.97 2.76
C GLU A 44 -14.21 1.12 3.25
N MET A 45 -13.57 0.00 3.62
CA MET A 45 -12.20 -0.07 4.10
C MET A 45 -11.50 -1.29 3.50
N LEU A 46 -10.26 -1.08 3.07
CA LEU A 46 -9.38 -2.13 2.57
C LEU A 46 -8.14 -2.21 3.45
N ILE A 47 -7.90 -3.40 4.02
CA ILE A 47 -6.72 -3.65 4.85
C ILE A 47 -5.78 -4.57 4.07
N LEU A 48 -4.56 -4.11 3.85
CA LEU A 48 -3.51 -4.84 3.16
C LEU A 48 -2.35 -5.11 4.10
N ASP A 49 -1.97 -6.38 4.23
CA ASP A 49 -0.86 -6.82 5.07
C ASP A 49 0.33 -7.20 4.17
N GLU A 50 1.43 -6.43 4.28
CA GLU A 50 2.65 -6.58 3.48
C GLU A 50 2.40 -6.75 1.96
N PRO A 51 1.56 -5.89 1.34
CA PRO A 51 1.04 -6.16 0.00
C PRO A 51 2.08 -6.09 -1.12
N PHE A 52 3.24 -5.47 -0.86
CA PHE A 52 4.26 -5.21 -1.89
C PHE A 52 5.59 -5.91 -1.63
N SER A 53 5.70 -6.68 -0.56
CA SER A 53 6.98 -7.25 -0.09
C SER A 53 7.66 -8.20 -1.09
N ALA A 54 6.87 -8.92 -1.90
CA ALA A 54 7.37 -9.91 -2.86
C ALA A 54 7.66 -9.34 -4.26
N LEU A 55 7.50 -8.02 -4.46
CA LEU A 55 7.64 -7.39 -5.76
C LEU A 55 9.00 -6.73 -5.95
N ASP A 56 9.52 -6.74 -7.19
CA ASP A 56 10.66 -5.92 -7.59
C ASP A 56 10.33 -4.42 -7.46
N ALA A 57 11.35 -3.57 -7.42
CA ALA A 57 11.20 -2.14 -7.16
C ALA A 57 10.32 -1.42 -8.18
N PHE A 58 10.42 -1.77 -9.47
CA PHE A 58 9.66 -1.13 -10.54
C PHE A 58 8.17 -1.50 -10.46
N THR A 59 7.87 -2.79 -10.37
CA THR A 59 6.50 -3.32 -10.24
C THR A 59 5.84 -2.81 -8.95
N ARG A 60 6.59 -2.76 -7.85
CA ARG A 60 6.15 -2.22 -6.57
C ARG A 60 5.71 -0.76 -6.71
N ALA A 61 6.55 0.11 -7.26
CA ALA A 61 6.23 1.53 -7.42
C ALA A 61 4.98 1.75 -8.28
N ALA A 62 4.84 1.02 -9.38
CA ALA A 62 3.66 1.08 -10.23
C ALA A 62 2.39 0.65 -9.48
N LEU A 63 2.43 -0.48 -8.77
CA LEU A 63 1.27 -0.99 -8.05
C LEU A 63 0.89 -0.11 -6.84
N GLN A 64 1.85 0.45 -6.14
CA GLN A 64 1.60 1.41 -5.05
C GLN A 64 0.83 2.63 -5.55
N LYS A 65 1.25 3.19 -6.68
CA LYS A 65 0.56 4.32 -7.31
C LYS A 65 -0.88 3.95 -7.71
N ASP A 66 -1.07 2.79 -8.33
CA ASP A 66 -2.38 2.33 -8.76
C ASP A 66 -3.32 2.07 -7.58
N VAL A 67 -2.85 1.38 -6.53
CA VAL A 67 -3.64 1.09 -5.32
C VAL A 67 -4.09 2.39 -4.65
N ARG A 68 -3.19 3.36 -4.52
CA ARG A 68 -3.52 4.67 -3.93
C ARG A 68 -4.57 5.42 -4.76
N SER A 69 -4.40 5.46 -6.08
CA SER A 69 -5.34 6.10 -7.01
C SER A 69 -6.72 5.44 -6.95
N ILE A 70 -6.77 4.10 -7.00
CA ILE A 70 -8.01 3.33 -6.92
C ILE A 70 -8.76 3.60 -5.61
N ALA A 71 -8.06 3.54 -4.48
CA ALA A 71 -8.66 3.79 -3.19
C ALA A 71 -9.26 5.19 -3.09
N LYS A 72 -8.55 6.21 -3.61
CA LYS A 72 -9.02 7.59 -3.66
C LYS A 72 -10.24 7.75 -4.56
N ASP A 73 -10.18 7.23 -5.78
CA ASP A 73 -11.25 7.36 -6.78
C ASP A 73 -12.55 6.67 -6.34
N LEU A 74 -12.43 5.59 -5.58
CA LEU A 74 -13.56 4.86 -5.01
C LEU A 74 -13.99 5.35 -3.61
N GLY A 75 -13.25 6.27 -3.00
CA GLY A 75 -13.52 6.74 -1.64
C GLY A 75 -13.31 5.68 -0.56
N ILE A 76 -12.41 4.71 -0.80
CA ILE A 76 -12.10 3.61 0.11
C ILE A 76 -11.04 4.06 1.13
N ASN A 77 -11.27 3.78 2.41
CA ASN A 77 -10.25 3.93 3.44
C ASN A 77 -9.22 2.80 3.31
N LEU A 78 -7.95 3.16 3.09
CA LEU A 78 -6.86 2.21 2.90
C LEU A 78 -6.01 2.12 4.17
N VAL A 79 -5.87 0.91 4.70
CA VAL A 79 -4.95 0.59 5.81
C VAL A 79 -3.88 -0.37 5.29
N ILE A 80 -2.62 -0.01 5.43
CA ILE A 80 -1.50 -0.84 5.01
C ILE A 80 -0.65 -1.17 6.23
N VAL A 81 -0.42 -2.45 6.45
CA VAL A 81 0.56 -2.95 7.42
C VAL A 81 1.85 -3.25 6.66
N THR A 82 2.92 -2.61 7.03
CA THR A 82 4.23 -2.76 6.37
C THR A 82 5.38 -2.49 7.33
N HIS A 83 6.52 -3.08 7.07
CA HIS A 83 7.79 -2.74 7.72
C HIS A 83 8.63 -1.74 6.88
N SER A 84 8.10 -1.31 5.74
CA SER A 84 8.78 -0.37 4.84
C SER A 84 8.39 1.07 5.14
N ILE A 85 9.34 1.85 5.65
CA ILE A 85 9.15 3.28 5.89
C ILE A 85 8.90 4.03 4.58
N ASP A 86 9.53 3.61 3.49
CA ASP A 86 9.31 4.21 2.17
C ASP A 86 7.86 4.06 1.71
N GLU A 87 7.26 2.88 1.92
CA GLU A 87 5.83 2.66 1.65
C GLU A 87 4.95 3.57 2.51
N ALA A 88 5.23 3.66 3.81
CA ALA A 88 4.47 4.51 4.70
C ALA A 88 4.49 5.98 4.26
N VAL A 89 5.64 6.51 3.89
CA VAL A 89 5.76 7.91 3.44
C VAL A 89 5.12 8.14 2.08
N LEU A 90 5.30 7.22 1.13
CA LEU A 90 4.80 7.39 -0.23
C LEU A 90 3.29 7.17 -0.35
N MET A 91 2.71 6.34 0.51
CA MET A 91 1.30 5.95 0.37
C MET A 91 0.35 6.56 1.40
N ALA A 92 0.79 6.80 2.62
CA ALA A 92 -0.10 7.17 3.71
C ALA A 92 -0.37 8.68 3.79
N ASP A 93 -1.57 9.02 4.27
CA ASP A 93 -1.90 10.37 4.76
C ASP A 93 -1.62 10.47 6.26
N ARG A 94 -1.54 9.32 6.92
CA ARG A 94 -1.20 9.16 8.34
C ARG A 94 -0.42 7.87 8.53
N ALA A 95 0.73 7.96 9.20
CA ALA A 95 1.57 6.82 9.56
C ALA A 95 1.54 6.58 11.06
N VAL A 96 1.46 5.32 11.46
CA VAL A 96 1.47 4.90 12.87
C VAL A 96 2.63 3.93 13.08
N ILE A 97 3.52 4.24 14.01
CA ILE A 97 4.58 3.33 14.43
C ILE A 97 4.10 2.56 15.66
N MET A 98 4.18 1.26 15.58
CA MET A 98 3.85 0.34 16.66
C MET A 98 5.10 -0.42 17.11
N ALA A 99 5.24 -0.65 18.40
CA ALA A 99 6.31 -1.43 18.99
C ALA A 99 5.84 -2.16 20.25
N GLY A 100 6.68 -3.03 20.78
CA GLY A 100 6.43 -3.77 22.02
C GLY A 100 5.61 -5.05 21.85
N SER A 101 5.59 -5.83 22.93
CA SER A 101 4.80 -7.05 23.05
C SER A 101 4.12 -7.07 24.44
N PRO A 102 2.81 -6.81 24.51
CA PRO A 102 1.86 -6.54 23.42
C PRO A 102 2.12 -5.22 22.69
N GLY A 103 1.77 -5.16 21.40
CA GLY A 103 1.99 -3.99 20.55
C GLY A 103 1.27 -2.74 21.05
N GLN A 104 1.98 -1.62 21.07
CA GLN A 104 1.48 -0.30 21.45
C GLN A 104 1.80 0.72 20.36
N ILE A 105 0.98 1.77 20.29
CA ILE A 105 1.26 2.90 19.40
C ILE A 105 2.35 3.75 20.05
N GLU A 106 3.48 3.86 19.38
CA GLU A 106 4.61 4.69 19.82
C GLU A 106 4.53 6.11 19.28
N GLU A 107 4.12 6.25 18.05
CA GLU A 107 3.99 7.55 17.41
C GLU A 107 2.95 7.51 16.28
N GLU A 108 2.25 8.61 16.11
CA GLU A 108 1.35 8.88 15.00
C GLU A 108 1.79 10.15 14.29
N ILE A 109 1.98 10.08 12.98
CA ILE A 109 2.45 11.20 12.16
C ILE A 109 1.46 11.46 11.04
N VAL A 110 1.02 12.72 10.91
CA VAL A 110 0.29 13.19 9.74
C VAL A 110 1.27 13.44 8.61
N VAL A 111 1.08 12.77 7.49
CA VAL A 111 1.91 12.88 6.30
C VAL A 111 1.31 13.95 5.39
N SER A 112 1.63 15.22 5.66
CA SER A 112 1.16 16.37 4.87
C SER A 112 2.00 16.58 3.62
N LEU A 113 1.83 15.68 2.65
CA LEU A 113 2.53 15.71 1.36
C LEU A 113 1.54 15.83 0.20
N PRO A 114 1.97 16.35 -0.96
CA PRO A 114 1.18 16.35 -2.18
C PRO A 114 0.72 14.95 -2.58
N GLU A 115 -0.27 14.89 -3.47
CA GLU A 115 -0.77 13.63 -4.02
C GLU A 115 0.32 12.86 -4.79
N GLU A 116 1.03 13.55 -5.67
CA GLU A 116 2.21 13.02 -6.34
C GLU A 116 3.43 13.17 -5.45
N ARG A 117 4.04 12.05 -5.09
CA ARG A 117 5.20 11.99 -4.21
C ARG A 117 6.36 11.34 -4.93
N ASN A 118 7.48 12.04 -4.95
CA ASN A 118 8.74 11.49 -5.43
C ASN A 118 9.64 11.24 -4.22
N ALA A 119 10.23 10.04 -4.15
CA ALA A 119 11.14 9.68 -3.06
C ALA A 119 12.35 10.64 -2.90
N GLN A 120 12.68 11.40 -3.93
CA GLN A 120 13.80 12.37 -3.91
C GLN A 120 13.38 13.77 -3.42
N ASP A 121 12.08 14.03 -3.25
CA ASP A 121 11.61 15.34 -2.80
C ASP A 121 12.06 15.63 -1.36
N PRO A 122 12.56 16.85 -1.07
CA PRO A 122 13.04 17.21 0.27
C PRO A 122 12.00 17.02 1.38
N GLU A 123 10.74 17.31 1.12
CA GLU A 123 9.62 17.13 2.07
C GLU A 123 9.40 15.64 2.36
N VAL A 124 9.45 14.79 1.33
CA VAL A 124 9.36 13.32 1.46
C VAL A 124 10.53 12.80 2.30
N GLN A 125 11.76 13.24 2.00
CA GLN A 125 12.97 12.84 2.72
C GLN A 125 12.93 13.28 4.20
N LYS A 126 12.36 14.44 4.50
CA LYS A 126 12.23 14.94 5.87
C LYS A 126 11.31 14.04 6.70
N ILE A 127 10.14 13.69 6.19
CA ILE A 127 9.19 12.80 6.89
C ILE A 127 9.78 11.39 7.00
N ARG A 128 10.42 10.90 5.95
CA ARG A 128 11.14 9.63 5.95
C ARG A 128 12.20 9.56 7.05
N GLY A 129 13.02 10.61 7.16
CA GLY A 129 14.05 10.72 8.20
C GLY A 129 13.48 10.66 9.61
N HIS A 130 12.38 11.36 9.86
CA HIS A 130 11.71 11.35 11.16
C HIS A 130 11.16 9.96 11.50
N LEU A 131 10.43 9.32 10.59
CA LEU A 131 9.92 7.95 10.78
C LEU A 131 11.05 6.94 11.01
N MET A 132 12.16 7.07 10.28
CA MET A 132 13.33 6.20 10.44
C MET A 132 13.96 6.35 11.83
N GLU A 133 14.07 7.57 12.33
CA GLU A 133 14.62 7.84 13.65
C GLU A 133 13.75 7.23 14.75
N THR A 134 12.44 7.44 14.69
CA THR A 134 11.49 6.83 15.64
C THR A 134 11.54 5.32 15.59
N PHE A 135 11.54 4.74 14.39
CA PHE A 135 11.60 3.29 14.21
C PHE A 135 12.88 2.69 14.81
N ARG A 136 14.04 3.32 14.60
CA ARG A 136 15.31 2.88 15.20
C ARG A 136 15.27 2.94 16.72
N ARG A 137 14.71 4.01 17.28
CA ARG A 137 14.60 4.19 18.74
C ARG A 137 13.79 3.07 19.37
N VAL A 138 12.64 2.71 18.81
CA VAL A 138 11.79 1.66 19.38
C VAL A 138 12.37 0.26 19.16
N SER A 139 13.03 0.01 18.05
CA SER A 139 13.69 -1.28 17.76
C SER A 139 14.90 -1.55 18.67
N THR A 140 15.53 -0.54 19.24
CA THR A 140 16.68 -0.68 20.15
C THR A 140 16.25 -0.96 21.61
N VAL A 141 15.02 -0.68 21.98
CA VAL A 141 14.48 -0.91 23.33
C VAL A 141 14.05 -2.38 23.52
N GLU A 142 13.85 -3.14 22.43
CA GLU A 142 13.42 -4.55 22.46
C GLU A 142 14.58 -5.54 22.60
N ASN A 143 15.84 -5.08 22.68
CA ASN A 143 17.04 -5.86 22.95
C ASN A 143 17.58 -5.53 24.35
#